data_4b45935c665bedfe338d72de72323d9a
#
_entry.id   4b45935c665bedfe338d72de72323d9a
#
_cell.length_a   1.000
_cell.length_b   1.000
_cell.length_c   1.000
_cell.angle_alpha   90.00
_cell.angle_beta   90.00
_cell.angle_gamma   90.00
#
_symmetry.space_group_name_H-M   'P 1'
#
loop_
_entity.id
_entity.type
_entity.pdbx_description
1 polymer ?
#
loop_
_entity_poly.entity_id
_entity_poly.type
_entity_poly.pdbx_seq_one_letter_code
_entity_poly.pdbx_strand_id
1 'polypeptide(L)'
;MAITVTSVFCDDIRQENNGKLIFIGVYPVDLVPGAMPSTFPMALWLRAEGLGKGNHSFTFRLTGPTGDVILEQQDTIDLPEDDKPLVLLFAGFLVSVTKTGEIKGTLTLDGQDYEAARLIVTMPPA
;
A
#
# COMPACT_ATOMS: atom_id res chain seq x y z
N MET A 1 3.03 12.40 19.35
CA MET A 1 3.79 11.25 18.82
C MET A 1 3.76 11.28 17.31
N ALA A 2 4.89 10.95 16.70
CA ALA A 2 4.98 10.89 15.25
C ALA A 2 4.39 9.56 14.74
N ILE A 3 3.64 9.66 13.66
CA ILE A 3 3.14 8.48 12.95
C ILE A 3 4.27 7.96 12.05
N THR A 4 4.53 6.67 12.13
CA THR A 4 5.50 5.99 11.26
C THR A 4 4.75 4.98 10.41
N VAL A 5 4.95 5.04 9.09
CA VAL A 5 4.30 4.14 8.15
C VAL A 5 5.36 3.33 7.42
N THR A 6 5.17 2.01 7.42
CA THR A 6 5.99 1.05 6.67
C THR A 6 5.11 0.37 5.65
N SER A 7 5.61 0.20 4.43
CA SER A 7 4.84 -0.45 3.37
C SER A 7 5.73 -1.35 2.53
N VAL A 8 5.11 -2.39 1.95
CA VAL A 8 5.76 -3.33 1.05
C VAL A 8 4.84 -3.58 -0.12
N PHE A 9 5.32 -3.28 -1.35
CA PHE A 9 4.69 -3.72 -2.58
C PHE A 9 5.28 -5.06 -3.02
N CYS A 10 4.44 -5.99 -3.41
CA CYS A 10 4.88 -7.30 -3.88
C CYS A 10 3.87 -7.89 -4.86
N ASP A 11 4.22 -9.03 -5.47
CA ASP A 11 3.34 -9.71 -6.41
C ASP A 11 2.17 -10.39 -5.69
N ASP A 12 2.44 -11.00 -4.53
CA ASP A 12 1.42 -11.71 -3.76
C ASP A 12 1.80 -11.74 -2.28
N ILE A 13 0.79 -11.90 -1.43
CA ILE A 13 0.96 -12.06 0.01
C ILE A 13 0.21 -13.33 0.43
N ARG A 14 0.91 -14.22 1.12
CA ARG A 14 0.35 -15.44 1.68
C ARG A 14 0.38 -15.37 3.20
N GLN A 15 -0.56 -16.02 3.84
CA GLN A 15 -0.63 -16.08 5.29
C GLN A 15 -0.40 -17.52 5.75
N GLU A 16 0.54 -17.70 6.70
CA GLU A 16 0.78 -18.99 7.34
C GLU A 16 -0.30 -19.26 8.38
N ASN A 17 -0.41 -20.53 8.80
CA ASN A 17 -1.41 -20.94 9.79
C ASN A 17 -1.26 -20.22 11.13
N ASN A 18 -0.06 -19.79 11.47
CA ASN A 18 0.24 -19.06 12.72
C ASN A 18 0.03 -17.54 12.60
N GLY A 19 -0.49 -17.06 11.47
CA GLY A 19 -0.75 -15.64 11.24
C GLY A 19 0.40 -14.86 10.63
N LYS A 20 1.58 -15.45 10.46
CA LYS A 20 2.71 -14.80 9.80
C LYS A 20 2.42 -14.61 8.33
N LEU A 21 3.00 -13.56 7.76
CA LEU A 21 2.84 -13.24 6.34
C LEU A 21 4.09 -13.62 5.55
N ILE A 22 3.87 -14.06 4.32
CA ILE A 22 4.92 -14.32 3.34
C ILE A 22 4.72 -13.34 2.19
N PHE A 23 5.73 -12.50 1.93
CA PHE A 23 5.72 -11.59 0.79
C PHE A 23 6.44 -12.24 -0.38
N ILE A 24 5.78 -12.36 -1.52
CA ILE A 24 6.31 -13.01 -2.71
C ILE A 24 6.53 -11.96 -3.78
N GLY A 25 7.78 -11.85 -4.28
CA GLY A 25 8.11 -10.91 -5.34
C GLY A 25 8.08 -9.46 -4.89
N VAL A 26 8.85 -9.10 -3.88
CA VAL A 26 8.91 -7.73 -3.35
C VAL A 26 9.56 -6.79 -4.37
N TYR A 27 8.90 -5.65 -4.63
CA TYR A 27 9.48 -4.57 -5.45
C TYR A 27 10.40 -3.74 -4.57
N PRO A 28 11.73 -3.81 -4.75
CA PRO A 28 12.64 -3.14 -3.83
C PRO A 28 12.75 -1.63 -4.06
N VAL A 29 12.62 -1.17 -5.31
CA VAL A 29 12.80 0.25 -5.66
C VAL A 29 11.74 0.71 -6.64
N ASP A 30 11.64 0.05 -7.79
CA ASP A 30 10.74 0.47 -8.86
C ASP A 30 10.09 -0.73 -9.54
N LEU A 31 9.07 -0.42 -10.33
CA LEU A 31 8.36 -1.39 -11.15
C LEU A 31 8.73 -1.17 -12.60
N VAL A 32 9.29 -2.22 -13.21
CA VAL A 32 9.62 -2.22 -14.64
C VAL A 32 8.68 -3.22 -15.33
N PRO A 33 7.62 -2.74 -16.02
CA PRO A 33 6.72 -3.67 -16.70
C PRO A 33 7.41 -4.32 -17.89
N GLY A 34 6.97 -5.51 -18.28
CA GLY A 34 7.48 -6.20 -19.45
C GLY A 34 7.16 -5.47 -20.74
N ALA A 35 6.05 -4.76 -20.77
CA ALA A 35 5.60 -3.95 -21.91
C ALA A 35 4.62 -2.89 -21.40
N MET A 36 4.37 -1.86 -22.21
CA MET A 36 3.32 -0.88 -21.96
C MET A 36 2.39 -0.79 -23.16
N PRO A 37 1.06 -0.82 -22.95
CA PRO A 37 0.36 -0.93 -21.66
C PRO A 37 0.44 -2.35 -21.08
N SER A 38 0.29 -2.45 -19.75
CA SER A 38 0.34 -3.72 -19.07
C SER A 38 -0.65 -3.73 -17.90
N THR A 39 -1.29 -4.87 -17.65
CA THR A 39 -2.17 -5.06 -16.50
C THR A 39 -1.74 -6.33 -15.77
N PHE A 40 -1.58 -6.24 -14.46
CA PHE A 40 -1.11 -7.37 -13.66
C PHE A 40 -1.62 -7.26 -12.23
N PRO A 41 -1.70 -8.39 -11.50
CA PRO A 41 -2.07 -8.37 -10.09
C PRO A 41 -0.90 -7.93 -9.22
N MET A 42 -1.23 -7.32 -8.10
CA MET A 42 -0.26 -6.82 -7.15
C MET A 42 -0.82 -6.93 -5.74
N ALA A 43 0.05 -6.87 -4.75
CA ALA A 43 -0.30 -6.86 -3.35
C ALA A 43 0.45 -5.74 -2.62
N LEU A 44 -0.16 -5.22 -1.56
CA LEU A 44 0.41 -4.16 -0.73
C LEU A 44 0.13 -4.47 0.73
N TRP A 45 1.16 -4.41 1.55
CA TRP A 45 1.06 -4.46 3.00
C TRP A 45 1.50 -3.12 3.56
N LEU A 46 0.77 -2.66 4.57
CA LEU A 46 0.96 -1.34 5.15
C LEU A 46 0.82 -1.44 6.66
N ARG A 47 1.74 -0.81 7.39
CA ARG A 47 1.70 -0.75 8.85
C ARG A 47 1.94 0.69 9.31
N ALA A 48 0.99 1.22 10.08
CA ALA A 48 1.10 2.54 10.66
C ALA A 48 1.17 2.44 12.19
N GLU A 49 2.16 3.07 12.79
CA GLU A 49 2.42 3.06 14.21
C GLU A 49 2.35 4.46 14.79
N GLY A 50 2.04 4.56 16.08
CA GLY A 50 2.00 5.83 16.80
C GLY A 50 0.61 6.45 16.90
N LEU A 51 -0.46 5.69 16.56
CA LEU A 51 -1.80 6.22 16.62
C LEU A 51 -2.32 6.41 18.05
N GLY A 52 -1.94 5.50 18.95
CA GLY A 52 -2.46 5.49 20.32
C GLY A 52 -3.77 4.72 20.47
N LYS A 53 -4.11 4.43 21.72
CA LYS A 53 -5.34 3.72 22.09
C LYS A 53 -6.56 4.53 21.70
N GLY A 54 -7.60 3.85 21.23
CA GLY A 54 -8.91 4.43 20.95
C GLY A 54 -9.34 4.26 19.51
N ASN A 55 -10.42 4.97 19.16
CA ASN A 55 -11.00 4.93 17.82
C ASN A 55 -10.26 5.87 16.89
N HIS A 56 -9.95 5.38 15.69
CA HIS A 56 -9.31 6.16 14.64
C HIS A 56 -10.06 5.97 13.34
N SER A 57 -10.27 7.04 12.61
CA SER A 57 -10.79 6.99 11.24
C SER A 57 -9.62 6.99 10.27
N PHE A 58 -9.73 6.22 9.21
CA PHE A 58 -8.71 6.22 8.18
C PHE A 58 -9.31 6.06 6.79
N THR A 59 -8.61 6.61 5.81
CA THR A 59 -8.84 6.37 4.38
C THR A 59 -7.50 6.06 3.75
N PHE A 60 -7.41 4.96 3.03
CA PHE A 60 -6.24 4.66 2.21
C PHE A 60 -6.63 4.72 0.75
N ARG A 61 -5.87 5.49 -0.03
CA ARG A 61 -6.10 5.65 -1.48
C ARG A 61 -4.80 5.38 -2.21
N LEU A 62 -4.84 4.45 -3.16
CA LEU A 62 -3.73 4.15 -4.05
C LEU A 62 -4.05 4.66 -5.44
N THR A 63 -3.16 5.50 -5.99
CA THR A 63 -3.32 6.08 -7.32
C THR A 63 -2.20 5.64 -8.23
N GLY A 64 -2.49 5.57 -9.52
CA GLY A 64 -1.52 5.21 -10.55
C GLY A 64 -0.84 6.42 -11.18
N PRO A 65 0.04 6.18 -12.18
CA PRO A 65 0.80 7.25 -12.83
C PRO A 65 -0.07 8.30 -13.53
N THR A 66 -1.30 7.97 -13.89
CA THR A 66 -2.23 8.92 -14.52
C THR A 66 -3.13 9.63 -13.51
N GLY A 67 -2.94 9.39 -12.21
CA GLY A 67 -3.81 9.92 -11.18
C GLY A 67 -5.08 9.12 -10.95
N ASP A 68 -5.27 8.03 -11.68
CA ASP A 68 -6.42 7.14 -11.54
C ASP A 68 -6.36 6.40 -10.19
N VAL A 69 -7.52 6.19 -9.59
CA VAL A 69 -7.62 5.46 -8.33
C VAL A 69 -7.58 3.97 -8.61
N ILE A 70 -6.56 3.30 -8.07
CA ILE A 70 -6.39 1.84 -8.18
C ILE A 70 -7.25 1.14 -7.14
N LEU A 71 -7.18 1.61 -5.90
CA LEU A 71 -8.03 1.12 -4.81
C LEU A 71 -8.20 2.19 -3.75
N GLU A 72 -9.27 2.06 -2.97
CA GLU A 72 -9.56 2.95 -1.86
C GLU A 72 -10.31 2.18 -0.79
N GLN A 73 -9.92 2.39 0.46
CA GLN A 73 -10.62 1.84 1.62
C GLN A 73 -10.80 2.92 2.66
N GLN A 74 -12.02 3.05 3.17
CA GLN A 74 -12.35 3.96 4.25
C GLN A 74 -13.01 3.16 5.37
N ASP A 75 -12.50 3.32 6.60
CA ASP A 75 -13.02 2.58 7.74
C ASP A 75 -12.59 3.26 9.04
N THR A 76 -13.01 2.66 10.15
CA THR A 76 -12.57 3.02 11.49
C THR A 76 -11.94 1.81 12.14
N ILE A 77 -11.00 2.04 13.05
CA ILE A 77 -10.38 1.00 13.85
C ILE A 77 -10.35 1.42 15.31
N ASP A 78 -10.61 0.46 16.20
CA ASP A 78 -10.47 0.65 17.63
C ASP A 78 -9.23 -0.08 18.12
N LEU A 79 -8.21 0.68 18.53
CA LEU A 79 -6.97 0.12 19.02
C LEU A 79 -7.07 -0.08 20.52
N PRO A 80 -6.89 -1.33 21.02
CA PRO A 80 -7.08 -1.63 22.42
C PRO A 80 -5.99 -1.08 23.34
N GLU A 81 -4.80 -0.79 22.77
CA GLU A 81 -3.63 -0.34 23.53
C GLU A 81 -2.83 0.67 22.72
N ASP A 82 -1.99 1.46 23.39
CA ASP A 82 -1.19 2.53 22.76
C ASP A 82 -0.16 2.01 21.77
N ASP A 83 0.35 0.79 21.97
CA ASP A 83 1.41 0.22 21.14
C ASP A 83 0.91 -0.60 19.96
N LYS A 84 -0.41 -0.65 19.73
CA LYS A 84 -0.96 -1.43 18.62
C LYS A 84 -0.91 -0.64 17.32
N PRO A 85 -0.49 -1.29 16.22
CA PRO A 85 -0.46 -0.65 14.91
C PRO A 85 -1.77 -0.80 14.17
N LEU A 86 -1.98 0.07 13.19
CA LEU A 86 -2.94 -0.17 12.12
C LEU A 86 -2.22 -0.96 11.03
N VAL A 87 -2.78 -2.11 10.65
CA VAL A 87 -2.23 -2.94 9.57
C VAL A 87 -3.28 -3.10 8.49
N LEU A 88 -2.91 -2.77 7.25
CA LEU A 88 -3.75 -2.97 6.08
C LEU A 88 -3.04 -3.93 5.12
N LEU A 89 -3.83 -4.84 4.55
CA LEU A 89 -3.34 -5.81 3.60
C LEU A 89 -4.28 -5.85 2.40
N PHE A 90 -3.73 -5.60 1.22
CA PHE A 90 -4.46 -5.67 -0.03
C PHE A 90 -3.77 -6.68 -0.92
N ALA A 91 -4.50 -7.71 -1.37
CA ALA A 91 -3.93 -8.75 -2.21
C ALA A 91 -4.79 -8.95 -3.46
N GLY A 92 -4.12 -9.21 -4.58
CA GLY A 92 -4.82 -9.54 -5.82
C GLY A 92 -5.50 -8.36 -6.51
N PHE A 93 -5.17 -7.12 -6.17
CA PHE A 93 -5.72 -5.98 -6.91
C PHE A 93 -5.00 -5.81 -8.25
N LEU A 94 -5.73 -5.35 -9.25
CA LEU A 94 -5.18 -5.19 -10.60
C LEU A 94 -4.64 -3.79 -10.79
N VAL A 95 -3.44 -3.71 -11.35
CA VAL A 95 -2.77 -2.46 -11.69
C VAL A 95 -2.62 -2.40 -13.20
N SER A 96 -3.13 -1.33 -13.80
CA SER A 96 -2.95 -1.05 -15.22
C SER A 96 -1.98 0.09 -15.40
N VAL A 97 -0.90 -0.16 -16.15
CA VAL A 97 0.18 0.81 -16.36
C VAL A 97 0.22 1.16 -17.84
N THR A 98 0.06 2.44 -18.16
CA THR A 98 0.08 2.94 -19.52
C THR A 98 1.22 3.91 -19.77
N LYS A 99 1.86 4.41 -18.71
CA LYS A 99 2.99 5.34 -18.82
C LYS A 99 3.84 5.28 -17.56
N THR A 100 5.01 5.88 -17.62
CA THR A 100 5.89 6.06 -16.47
C THR A 100 5.29 7.05 -15.47
N GLY A 101 5.75 7.00 -14.23
CA GLY A 101 5.30 7.88 -13.15
C GLY A 101 5.37 7.18 -11.82
N GLU A 102 4.43 7.48 -10.95
CA GLU A 102 4.39 6.91 -9.60
C GLU A 102 3.07 6.22 -9.31
N ILE A 103 3.16 5.08 -8.66
CA ILE A 103 2.04 4.51 -7.90
C ILE A 103 2.21 5.03 -6.48
N LYS A 104 1.18 5.72 -5.98
CA LYS A 104 1.28 6.46 -4.73
C LYS A 104 0.12 6.13 -3.81
N GLY A 105 0.44 5.81 -2.56
CA GLY A 105 -0.55 5.54 -1.53
C GLY A 105 -0.57 6.66 -0.50
N THR A 106 -1.75 7.21 -0.25
CA THR A 106 -1.96 8.23 0.77
C THR A 106 -2.84 7.65 1.87
N LEU A 107 -2.37 7.71 3.10
CA LEU A 107 -3.12 7.31 4.28
C LEU A 107 -3.57 8.57 5.01
N THR A 108 -4.88 8.75 5.12
CA THR A 108 -5.46 9.83 5.91
C THR A 108 -5.88 9.26 7.26
N LEU A 109 -5.26 9.73 8.32
CA LEU A 109 -5.53 9.29 9.70
C LEU A 109 -6.08 10.46 10.50
N ASP A 110 -7.31 10.32 11.01
CA ASP A 110 -7.97 11.34 11.83
C ASP A 110 -7.90 12.73 11.18
N GLY A 111 -8.08 12.76 9.85
CA GLY A 111 -8.10 14.00 9.07
C GLY A 111 -6.73 14.50 8.61
N GLN A 112 -5.64 13.81 8.91
CA GLN A 112 -4.30 14.21 8.49
C GLN A 112 -3.73 13.22 7.48
N ASP A 113 -3.13 13.74 6.40
CA ASP A 113 -2.58 12.93 5.30
C ASP A 113 -1.12 12.57 5.54
N TYR A 114 -0.79 11.31 5.22
CA TYR A 114 0.57 10.78 5.26
C TYR A 114 0.87 10.08 3.94
N GLU A 115 2.07 10.30 3.39
CA GLU A 115 2.55 9.50 2.27
C GLU A 115 2.89 8.10 2.81
N ALA A 116 2.08 7.11 2.44
CA ALA A 116 2.15 5.79 3.05
C ALA A 116 2.89 4.78 2.18
N ALA A 117 2.84 4.95 0.85
CA ALA A 117 3.45 4.00 -0.07
C ALA A 117 3.82 4.71 -1.36
N ARG A 118 4.91 4.29 -1.99
CA ARG A 118 5.38 4.87 -3.24
C ARG A 118 6.15 3.83 -4.03
N LEU A 119 5.83 3.71 -5.31
CA LEU A 119 6.52 2.83 -6.23
C LEU A 119 6.68 3.56 -7.56
N ILE A 120 7.92 3.68 -8.03
CA ILE A 120 8.22 4.36 -9.29
C ILE A 120 8.03 3.38 -10.43
N VAL A 121 7.30 3.80 -11.46
CA VAL A 121 7.10 3.02 -12.69
C VAL A 121 8.05 3.57 -13.75
N THR A 122 8.96 2.72 -14.21
CA THR A 122 9.96 3.07 -15.22
C THR A 122 9.66 2.38 -16.54
N MET A 123 10.30 2.87 -17.62
CA MET A 123 10.14 2.24 -18.93
C MET A 123 10.84 0.88 -18.96
N PRO A 124 10.27 -0.11 -19.66
CA PRO A 124 10.99 -1.35 -19.90
C PRO A 124 12.23 -1.07 -20.76
N PRO A 125 13.29 -1.88 -20.61
CA PRO A 125 14.49 -1.70 -21.44
C PRO A 125 14.17 -1.92 -22.92
N ALA A 126 14.87 -1.17 -23.75
CA ALA A 126 14.71 -1.22 -25.20
C ALA A 126 15.25 -2.55 -25.77
#